data_22d9fa19e9d52f18661e460363808ffd
#
_entry.id   22d9fa19e9d52f18661e460363808ffd
#
_cell.length_a   1.000
_cell.length_b   1.000
_cell.length_c   1.000
_cell.angle_alpha   90.00
_cell.angle_beta   90.00
_cell.angle_gamma   90.00
#
_symmetry.space_group_name_H-M   'P 1'
#
loop_
_entity.id
_entity.type
_entity.pdbx_description
1 polymer ?
#
loop_
_entity_poly.entity_id
_entity_poly.type
_entity_poly.pdbx_seq_one_letter_code
_entity_poly.pdbx_strand_id
1 'polypeptide(L)'
;MTEADADCIHDEPNRAVKKMILDIDPIEPEPWLLARAAQILRGGGVVVMPTDTVYGMTCGITHHEAIRRIYKLKDMDPKKPLSILVGDMSMVGRYARGVSTPAFRLLKRVLPGPYTFIFEASPEVPKIMLRKRRTVGIRMPDNPIALALLGEMGEPLLSSSIRGPEQDFVNDPEELDASLGKGVEMVIDGGILLPVPSTVVDLSGPEPVLLREGKGDVEALELF
;
A
#
# COMPACT_ATOMS: atom_id res chain seq x y z
N MET A 1 48.57 24.88 -30.43
CA MET A 1 48.46 23.54 -31.01
C MET A 1 48.81 22.59 -29.89
N THR A 2 47.82 22.04 -29.20
CA THR A 2 46.88 21.01 -29.54
C THR A 2 45.62 21.09 -28.65
N GLU A 3 44.51 20.84 -29.25
CA GLU A 3 43.16 20.84 -28.67
C GLU A 3 43.01 19.82 -27.54
N ALA A 4 42.35 20.28 -26.50
CA ALA A 4 41.92 19.43 -25.39
C ALA A 4 40.57 18.80 -25.76
N ASP A 5 40.53 17.48 -25.67
CA ASP A 5 39.33 16.68 -25.83
C ASP A 5 38.34 16.98 -24.71
N ALA A 6 37.16 17.48 -25.08
CA ALA A 6 36.02 17.58 -24.22
C ALA A 6 35.35 16.22 -24.18
N ASP A 7 35.55 15.51 -23.07
CA ASP A 7 34.83 14.27 -22.77
C ASP A 7 33.35 14.57 -22.63
N CYS A 8 32.57 14.13 -23.60
CA CYS A 8 31.13 14.06 -23.57
C CYS A 8 30.69 13.06 -22.49
N ILE A 9 30.15 13.59 -21.40
CA ILE A 9 29.37 12.80 -20.46
C ILE A 9 28.13 12.32 -21.22
N HIS A 10 28.16 11.07 -21.68
CA HIS A 10 27.00 10.39 -22.20
C HIS A 10 26.01 10.17 -21.05
N ASP A 11 24.96 10.99 -21.07
CA ASP A 11 23.72 10.79 -20.35
C ASP A 11 23.15 9.42 -20.80
N GLU A 12 23.32 8.37 -19.98
CA GLU A 12 22.74 7.07 -20.26
C GLU A 12 21.22 7.19 -20.20
N PRO A 13 20.48 6.97 -21.30
CA PRO A 13 19.04 7.06 -21.27
C PRO A 13 18.48 5.90 -20.47
N ASN A 14 17.83 6.24 -19.34
CA ASN A 14 16.73 5.54 -18.67
C ASN A 14 16.63 4.04 -19.06
N ARG A 15 17.42 3.22 -18.39
CA ARG A 15 17.31 1.76 -18.46
C ARG A 15 15.88 1.39 -18.05
N ALA A 16 15.04 1.08 -19.03
CA ALA A 16 13.69 0.57 -18.78
C ALA A 16 13.83 -0.63 -17.82
N VAL A 17 13.44 -0.43 -16.57
CA VAL A 17 13.45 -1.49 -15.56
C VAL A 17 12.51 -2.58 -16.09
N LYS A 18 13.07 -3.75 -16.39
CA LYS A 18 12.28 -4.90 -16.83
C LYS A 18 11.41 -5.29 -15.65
N LYS A 19 10.09 -5.15 -15.79
CA LYS A 19 9.11 -5.61 -14.82
C LYS A 19 9.35 -7.09 -14.49
N MET A 20 9.13 -7.49 -13.26
CA MET A 20 9.46 -8.82 -12.75
C MET A 20 8.35 -9.35 -11.88
N ILE A 21 7.90 -10.57 -12.18
CA ILE A 21 7.14 -11.38 -11.23
C ILE A 21 8.14 -12.02 -10.26
N LEU A 22 7.80 -11.99 -8.98
CA LEU A 22 8.57 -12.57 -7.90
C LEU A 22 7.66 -13.48 -7.09
N ASP A 23 7.85 -14.77 -7.25
CA ASP A 23 7.14 -15.79 -6.48
C ASP A 23 7.70 -15.83 -5.05
N ILE A 24 6.85 -15.64 -4.05
CA ILE A 24 7.18 -15.64 -2.62
C ILE A 24 6.21 -16.57 -1.90
N ASP A 25 6.74 -17.47 -1.06
CA ASP A 25 5.92 -18.34 -0.24
C ASP A 25 4.93 -17.52 0.63
N PRO A 26 3.62 -17.73 0.48
CA PRO A 26 2.62 -16.96 1.20
C PRO A 26 2.54 -17.27 2.71
N ILE A 27 3.19 -18.35 3.17
CA ILE A 27 3.19 -18.78 4.58
C ILE A 27 4.51 -18.44 5.25
N GLU A 28 5.62 -18.76 4.60
CA GLU A 28 6.99 -18.51 5.09
C GLU A 28 7.78 -17.66 4.08
N PRO A 29 7.50 -16.35 3.98
CA PRO A 29 8.14 -15.48 3.00
C PRO A 29 9.65 -15.42 3.16
N GLU A 30 10.39 -15.65 2.06
CA GLU A 30 11.83 -15.66 2.06
C GLU A 30 12.43 -14.25 2.27
N PRO A 31 13.24 -14.03 3.31
CA PRO A 31 13.75 -12.70 3.65
C PRO A 31 14.55 -12.02 2.52
N TRP A 32 15.30 -12.79 1.74
CA TRP A 32 16.10 -12.25 0.65
C TRP A 32 15.27 -11.77 -0.55
N LEU A 33 14.10 -12.38 -0.81
CA LEU A 33 13.15 -11.91 -1.80
C LEU A 33 12.45 -10.63 -1.33
N LEU A 34 12.07 -10.58 -0.06
CA LEU A 34 11.49 -9.38 0.56
C LEU A 34 12.48 -8.21 0.56
N ALA A 35 13.77 -8.44 0.85
CA ALA A 35 14.80 -7.41 0.78
C ALA A 35 14.91 -6.80 -0.63
N ARG A 36 14.73 -7.61 -1.68
CA ARG A 36 14.71 -7.14 -3.07
C ARG A 36 13.51 -6.23 -3.36
N ALA A 37 12.32 -6.61 -2.90
CA ALA A 37 11.12 -5.77 -3.01
C ALA A 37 11.28 -4.46 -2.22
N ALA A 38 11.82 -4.53 -1.00
CA ALA A 38 12.10 -3.38 -0.16
C ALA A 38 13.11 -2.41 -0.81
N GLN A 39 14.14 -2.94 -1.48
CA GLN A 39 15.10 -2.11 -2.22
C GLN A 39 14.42 -1.28 -3.32
N ILE A 40 13.48 -1.87 -4.07
CA ILE A 40 12.69 -1.17 -5.09
C ILE A 40 11.86 -0.06 -4.43
N LEU A 41 11.15 -0.37 -3.34
CA LEU A 41 10.31 0.58 -2.63
C LEU A 41 11.12 1.75 -2.04
N ARG A 42 12.28 1.47 -1.43
CA ARG A 42 13.23 2.49 -0.91
C ARG A 42 13.81 3.37 -2.03
N GLY A 43 13.93 2.82 -3.24
CA GLY A 43 14.32 3.57 -4.44
C GLY A 43 13.19 4.39 -5.08
N GLY A 44 11.99 4.43 -4.49
CA GLY A 44 10.84 5.13 -5.05
C GLY A 44 10.13 4.36 -6.16
N GLY A 45 10.32 3.05 -6.24
CA GLY A 45 9.59 2.16 -7.12
C GLY A 45 8.16 1.87 -6.64
N VAL A 46 7.36 1.29 -7.52
CA VAL A 46 6.01 0.78 -7.25
C VAL A 46 6.04 -0.74 -7.33
N VAL A 47 5.59 -1.39 -6.28
CA VAL A 47 5.48 -2.84 -6.18
C VAL A 47 4.01 -3.22 -6.02
N VAL A 48 3.58 -4.25 -6.73
CA VAL A 48 2.29 -4.89 -6.50
C VAL A 48 2.50 -6.04 -5.52
N MET A 49 1.70 -6.08 -4.47
CA MET A 49 1.82 -7.11 -3.44
C MET A 49 0.47 -7.62 -2.98
N PRO A 50 0.40 -8.90 -2.54
CA PRO A 50 -0.81 -9.47 -1.95
C PRO A 50 -1.09 -8.87 -0.58
N THR A 51 -2.37 -8.92 -0.18
CA THR A 51 -2.80 -8.67 1.19
C THR A 51 -3.78 -9.77 1.62
N ASP A 52 -4.32 -9.66 2.81
CA ASP A 52 -5.39 -10.55 3.30
C ASP A 52 -6.75 -10.34 2.60
N THR A 53 -6.86 -9.37 1.67
CA THR A 53 -8.09 -9.08 0.90
C THR A 53 -7.86 -9.12 -0.60
N VAL A 54 -7.16 -8.12 -1.15
CA VAL A 54 -6.91 -7.95 -2.58
C VAL A 54 -5.47 -7.51 -2.81
N TYR A 55 -4.98 -7.69 -4.01
CA TYR A 55 -3.70 -7.11 -4.42
C TYR A 55 -3.72 -5.58 -4.43
N GLY A 56 -2.60 -4.98 -4.05
CA GLY A 56 -2.44 -3.53 -4.03
C GLY A 56 -1.17 -3.05 -4.73
N MET A 57 -1.27 -1.95 -5.48
CA MET A 57 -0.10 -1.17 -5.85
C MET A 57 0.40 -0.43 -4.63
N THR A 58 1.68 -0.58 -4.31
CA THR A 58 2.31 -0.02 -3.11
C THR A 58 3.55 0.78 -3.43
N CYS A 59 3.81 1.81 -2.65
CA CYS A 59 5.06 2.56 -2.64
C CYS A 59 5.33 3.13 -1.24
N GLY A 60 6.58 3.54 -0.99
CA GLY A 60 6.90 4.27 0.24
C GLY A 60 6.13 5.59 0.32
N ILE A 61 5.60 5.93 1.50
CA ILE A 61 4.77 7.14 1.67
C ILE A 61 5.54 8.44 1.48
N THR A 62 6.86 8.41 1.58
CA THR A 62 7.75 9.56 1.40
C THR A 62 8.07 9.84 -0.07
N HIS A 63 7.81 8.89 -0.97
CA HIS A 63 8.13 8.98 -2.40
C HIS A 63 7.00 9.64 -3.21
N HIS A 64 6.95 10.96 -3.26
CA HIS A 64 5.88 11.73 -3.89
C HIS A 64 5.68 11.40 -5.37
N GLU A 65 6.75 11.10 -6.13
CA GLU A 65 6.64 10.74 -7.54
C GLU A 65 6.01 9.35 -7.72
N ALA A 66 6.35 8.39 -6.86
CA ALA A 66 5.72 7.07 -6.86
C ALA A 66 4.22 7.17 -6.54
N ILE A 67 3.85 8.03 -5.57
CA ILE A 67 2.44 8.31 -5.25
C ILE A 67 1.70 8.88 -6.47
N ARG A 68 2.26 9.89 -7.16
CA ARG A 68 1.68 10.45 -8.39
C ARG A 68 1.54 9.39 -9.48
N ARG A 69 2.55 8.52 -9.61
CA ARG A 69 2.55 7.42 -10.58
C ARG A 69 1.40 6.44 -10.31
N ILE A 70 1.14 6.05 -9.06
CA ILE A 70 0.01 5.19 -8.70
C ILE A 70 -1.32 5.85 -9.10
N TYR A 71 -1.52 7.15 -8.82
CA TYR A 71 -2.73 7.86 -9.26
C TYR A 71 -2.90 7.84 -10.78
N LYS A 72 -1.80 8.04 -11.54
CA LYS A 72 -1.81 8.02 -13.00
C LYS A 72 -2.08 6.63 -13.57
N LEU A 73 -1.42 5.59 -13.05
CA LEU A 73 -1.60 4.21 -13.50
C LEU A 73 -3.03 3.70 -13.31
N LYS A 74 -3.70 4.19 -12.28
CA LYS A 74 -5.08 3.81 -11.95
C LYS A 74 -6.13 4.74 -12.57
N ASP A 75 -5.74 5.73 -13.35
CA ASP A 75 -6.64 6.79 -13.84
C ASP A 75 -7.58 7.30 -12.73
N MET A 76 -7.03 7.49 -11.55
CA MET A 76 -7.79 7.76 -10.33
C MET A 76 -7.87 9.26 -10.08
N ASP A 77 -9.08 9.75 -9.76
CA ASP A 77 -9.23 11.13 -9.27
C ASP A 77 -8.24 11.36 -8.12
N PRO A 78 -7.33 12.33 -8.28
CA PRO A 78 -6.40 12.67 -7.22
C PRO A 78 -7.05 13.02 -5.86
N LYS A 79 -8.35 13.25 -5.82
CA LYS A 79 -9.11 13.49 -4.58
C LYS A 79 -9.51 12.20 -3.86
N LYS A 80 -9.43 11.03 -4.50
CA LYS A 80 -9.73 9.77 -3.83
C LYS A 80 -8.68 9.49 -2.75
N PRO A 81 -9.09 9.10 -1.54
CA PRO A 81 -8.15 8.79 -0.46
C PRO A 81 -7.41 7.50 -0.78
N LEU A 82 -6.13 7.46 -0.42
CA LEU A 82 -5.32 6.26 -0.38
C LEU A 82 -5.14 5.84 1.09
N SER A 83 -4.97 4.54 1.30
CA SER A 83 -4.69 4.00 2.63
C SER A 83 -3.20 3.78 2.80
N ILE A 84 -2.74 3.81 4.05
CA ILE A 84 -1.41 3.32 4.42
C ILE A 84 -1.52 1.95 5.06
N LEU A 85 -0.58 1.08 4.71
CA LEU A 85 -0.36 -0.18 5.38
C LEU A 85 0.68 0.02 6.48
N VAL A 86 0.39 -0.52 7.64
CA VAL A 86 1.26 -0.45 8.82
C VAL A 86 1.61 -1.86 9.30
N GLY A 87 2.80 -2.04 9.86
CA GLY A 87 3.27 -3.33 10.34
C GLY A 87 2.92 -3.60 11.82
N ASP A 88 2.64 -2.54 12.58
CA ASP A 88 2.39 -2.65 14.02
C ASP A 88 1.52 -1.50 14.58
N MET A 89 1.12 -1.64 15.84
CA MET A 89 0.29 -0.66 16.52
C MET A 89 1.00 0.65 16.85
N SER A 90 2.32 0.67 16.90
CA SER A 90 3.08 1.91 17.12
C SER A 90 2.98 2.83 15.92
N MET A 91 3.02 2.26 14.72
CA MET A 91 2.78 2.99 13.48
C MET A 91 1.37 3.57 13.42
N VAL A 92 0.34 2.84 13.90
CA VAL A 92 -1.01 3.42 14.00
C VAL A 92 -0.99 4.70 14.83
N GLY A 93 -0.40 4.65 16.04
CA GLY A 93 -0.30 5.81 16.93
C GLY A 93 0.52 6.98 16.35
N ARG A 94 1.49 6.68 15.47
CA ARG A 94 2.32 7.70 14.81
C ARG A 94 1.58 8.43 13.68
N TYR A 95 0.76 7.72 12.90
CA TYR A 95 0.11 8.27 11.70
C TYR A 95 -1.35 8.67 11.90
N ALA A 96 -2.01 8.18 12.95
CA ALA A 96 -3.35 8.58 13.37
C ALA A 96 -3.32 9.61 14.51
N ARG A 97 -4.27 10.54 14.50
CA ARG A 97 -4.54 11.45 15.63
C ARG A 97 -5.85 11.06 16.28
N GLY A 98 -5.98 11.39 17.57
CA GLY A 98 -7.25 11.24 18.30
C GLY A 98 -7.69 9.79 18.51
N VAL A 99 -6.78 8.82 18.50
CA VAL A 99 -7.11 7.42 18.77
C VAL A 99 -7.56 7.29 20.22
N SER A 100 -8.87 7.21 20.41
CA SER A 100 -9.48 7.06 21.73
C SER A 100 -9.16 5.69 22.36
N THR A 101 -9.30 5.57 23.69
CA THR A 101 -9.10 4.28 24.36
C THR A 101 -10.03 3.18 23.83
N PRO A 102 -11.33 3.42 23.57
CA PRO A 102 -12.20 2.43 22.93
C PRO A 102 -11.72 2.04 21.53
N ALA A 103 -11.36 3.03 20.70
CA ALA A 103 -10.82 2.77 19.36
C ALA A 103 -9.54 1.92 19.41
N PHE A 104 -8.62 2.23 20.32
CA PHE A 104 -7.39 1.46 20.49
C PHE A 104 -7.67 -0.01 20.91
N ARG A 105 -8.64 -0.23 21.80
CA ARG A 105 -9.06 -1.58 22.21
C ARG A 105 -9.67 -2.35 21.03
N LEU A 106 -10.52 -1.67 20.25
CA LEU A 106 -11.08 -2.24 19.00
C LEU A 106 -9.97 -2.68 18.07
N LEU A 107 -9.02 -1.79 17.73
CA LEU A 107 -7.90 -2.10 16.86
C LEU A 107 -7.11 -3.31 17.34
N LYS A 108 -6.79 -3.39 18.63
CA LYS A 108 -6.06 -4.53 19.22
C LYS A 108 -6.81 -5.85 19.13
N ARG A 109 -8.14 -5.82 19.06
CA ARG A 109 -8.96 -7.02 18.95
C ARG A 109 -9.01 -7.57 17.52
N VAL A 110 -9.02 -6.69 16.52
CA VAL A 110 -9.30 -7.06 15.13
C VAL A 110 -8.12 -6.89 14.17
N LEU A 111 -6.99 -6.35 14.63
CA LEU A 111 -5.78 -6.21 13.80
C LEU A 111 -4.64 -7.10 14.32
N PRO A 112 -3.83 -7.68 13.40
CA PRO A 112 -3.96 -7.59 11.94
C PRO A 112 -5.24 -8.25 11.42
N GLY A 113 -5.79 -7.69 10.29
CA GLY A 113 -7.04 -8.21 9.75
C GLY A 113 -7.60 -7.38 8.60
N PRO A 114 -8.70 -7.85 7.99
CA PRO A 114 -9.26 -7.30 6.75
C PRO A 114 -10.07 -6.01 6.97
N TYR A 115 -9.55 -5.10 7.78
CA TYR A 115 -10.19 -3.84 8.13
C TYR A 115 -9.34 -2.65 7.66
N THR A 116 -10.04 -1.55 7.34
CA THR A 116 -9.44 -0.23 7.12
C THR A 116 -10.13 0.76 8.05
N PHE A 117 -9.36 1.38 8.93
CA PHE A 117 -9.86 2.39 9.85
C PHE A 117 -9.43 3.78 9.40
N ILE A 118 -10.39 4.72 9.34
CA ILE A 118 -10.13 6.10 8.98
C ILE A 118 -9.99 6.90 10.28
N PHE A 119 -8.91 7.67 10.37
CA PHE A 119 -8.60 8.57 11.49
C PHE A 119 -8.30 9.97 10.99
N GLU A 120 -8.32 10.94 11.89
CA GLU A 120 -7.63 12.19 11.64
C GLU A 120 -6.14 11.90 11.40
N ALA A 121 -5.59 12.50 10.35
CA ALA A 121 -4.21 12.29 10.00
C ALA A 121 -3.27 13.07 10.92
N SER A 122 -2.19 12.44 11.36
CA SER A 122 -1.10 13.14 12.04
C SER A 122 -0.30 13.99 11.05
N PRO A 123 0.55 14.92 11.52
CA PRO A 123 1.49 15.68 10.66
C PRO A 123 2.50 14.81 9.91
N GLU A 124 2.72 13.57 10.36
CA GLU A 124 3.62 12.60 9.71
C GLU A 124 3.08 12.09 8.36
N VAL A 125 1.76 12.19 8.14
CA VAL A 125 1.15 11.81 6.86
C VAL A 125 1.47 12.85 5.79
N PRO A 126 2.09 12.47 4.66
CA PRO A 126 2.46 13.41 3.61
C PRO A 126 1.27 14.18 3.04
N LYS A 127 1.41 15.49 2.89
CA LYS A 127 0.34 16.38 2.40
C LYS A 127 -0.22 15.96 1.03
N ILE A 128 0.59 15.34 0.20
CA ILE A 128 0.17 14.82 -1.11
C ILE A 128 -0.94 13.75 -0.99
N MET A 129 -0.96 12.99 0.10
CA MET A 129 -2.00 11.99 0.38
C MET A 129 -3.27 12.62 0.92
N LEU A 130 -3.16 13.71 1.67
CA LEU A 130 -4.29 14.34 2.37
C LEU A 130 -5.09 15.28 1.46
N ARG A 131 -4.42 16.02 0.59
CA ARG A 131 -5.00 17.06 -0.28
C ARG A 131 -5.97 17.97 0.48
N LYS A 132 -7.29 17.85 0.24
CA LYS A 132 -8.33 18.64 0.95
C LYS A 132 -8.88 17.94 2.20
N ARG A 133 -8.47 16.71 2.47
CA ARG A 133 -8.94 15.93 3.61
C ARG A 133 -7.94 15.97 4.74
N ARG A 134 -8.43 15.83 5.97
CA ARG A 134 -7.59 15.74 7.17
C ARG A 134 -7.54 14.32 7.72
N THR A 135 -8.02 13.33 6.94
CA THR A 135 -8.15 11.95 7.37
C THR A 135 -7.27 11.02 6.54
N VAL A 136 -6.85 9.93 7.14
CA VAL A 136 -6.06 8.86 6.53
C VAL A 136 -6.70 7.51 6.84
N GLY A 137 -6.77 6.63 5.84
CA GLY A 137 -7.11 5.23 6.05
C GLY A 137 -5.87 4.46 6.49
N ILE A 138 -5.97 3.71 7.57
CA ILE A 138 -4.89 2.86 8.12
C ILE A 138 -5.36 1.42 8.11
N ARG A 139 -4.47 0.52 7.70
CA ARG A 139 -4.71 -0.91 7.64
C ARG A 139 -3.48 -1.69 8.07
N MET A 140 -3.68 -2.74 8.85
CA MET A 140 -2.65 -3.73 9.18
C MET A 140 -3.13 -5.07 8.62
N PRO A 141 -2.61 -5.49 7.44
CA PRO A 141 -3.12 -6.67 6.76
C PRO A 141 -2.67 -7.95 7.49
N ASP A 142 -3.56 -8.93 7.62
CA ASP A 142 -3.21 -10.27 8.08
C ASP A 142 -2.70 -11.12 6.91
N ASN A 143 -1.50 -10.78 6.45
CA ASN A 143 -0.83 -11.47 5.35
C ASN A 143 0.68 -11.53 5.63
N PRO A 144 1.31 -12.72 5.66
CA PRO A 144 2.71 -12.87 6.03
C PRO A 144 3.66 -12.07 5.12
N ILE A 145 3.45 -12.07 3.79
CA ILE A 145 4.28 -11.31 2.84
C ILE A 145 4.19 -9.82 3.15
N ALA A 146 2.96 -9.30 3.32
CA ALA A 146 2.75 -7.88 3.58
C ALA A 146 3.37 -7.44 4.91
N LEU A 147 3.16 -8.21 5.99
CA LEU A 147 3.71 -7.90 7.31
C LEU A 147 5.23 -7.99 7.33
N ALA A 148 5.80 -9.02 6.70
CA ALA A 148 7.25 -9.17 6.61
C ALA A 148 7.90 -8.04 5.79
N LEU A 149 7.28 -7.63 4.67
CA LEU A 149 7.76 -6.51 3.87
C LEU A 149 7.67 -5.17 4.64
N LEU A 150 6.58 -4.93 5.37
CA LEU A 150 6.42 -3.76 6.24
C LEU A 150 7.47 -3.75 7.37
N GLY A 151 7.77 -4.91 7.93
CA GLY A 151 8.85 -5.09 8.91
C GLY A 151 10.22 -4.77 8.32
N GLU A 152 10.53 -5.28 7.12
CA GLU A 152 11.77 -5.00 6.39
C GLU A 152 11.90 -3.50 6.03
N MET A 153 10.80 -2.85 5.66
CA MET A 153 10.78 -1.41 5.34
C MET A 153 11.00 -0.53 6.57
N GLY A 154 10.46 -0.92 7.74
CA GLY A 154 10.50 -0.10 8.96
C GLY A 154 9.66 1.18 8.88
N GLU A 155 8.91 1.38 7.80
CA GLU A 155 8.02 2.50 7.56
C GLU A 155 6.73 2.04 6.86
N PRO A 156 5.62 2.80 6.96
CA PRO A 156 4.39 2.44 6.29
C PRO A 156 4.51 2.55 4.78
N LEU A 157 3.69 1.75 4.10
CA LEU A 157 3.54 1.79 2.66
C LEU A 157 2.18 2.38 2.28
N LEU A 158 2.15 3.28 1.31
CA LEU A 158 0.91 3.62 0.64
C LEU A 158 0.44 2.40 -0.15
N SER A 159 -0.87 2.11 -0.11
CA SER A 159 -1.45 1.03 -0.90
C SER A 159 -2.77 1.44 -1.55
N SER A 160 -2.99 0.93 -2.74
CA SER A 160 -4.21 1.10 -3.51
C SER A 160 -4.58 -0.19 -4.25
N SER A 161 -5.75 -0.76 -3.93
CA SER A 161 -6.27 -1.97 -4.58
C SER A 161 -6.39 -1.81 -6.10
N ILE A 162 -6.15 -2.89 -6.85
CA ILE A 162 -6.13 -2.86 -8.32
C ILE A 162 -7.48 -3.31 -8.84
N ARG A 163 -8.01 -2.60 -9.85
CA ARG A 163 -9.26 -2.92 -10.54
C ARG A 163 -9.00 -3.01 -12.03
N GLY A 164 -9.63 -3.98 -12.66
CA GLY A 164 -9.69 -4.11 -14.11
C GLY A 164 -10.64 -3.11 -14.77
N PRO A 165 -10.78 -3.18 -16.11
CA PRO A 165 -11.66 -2.30 -16.87
C PRO A 165 -13.13 -2.36 -16.44
N GLU A 166 -13.60 -3.52 -16.02
CA GLU A 166 -14.99 -3.74 -15.54
C GLU A 166 -15.20 -3.32 -14.07
N GLN A 167 -14.20 -2.67 -13.47
CA GLN A 167 -14.18 -2.27 -12.06
C GLN A 167 -14.10 -3.42 -11.05
N ASP A 168 -13.94 -4.64 -11.49
CA ASP A 168 -13.67 -5.80 -10.65
C ASP A 168 -12.24 -5.80 -10.11
N PHE A 169 -12.02 -6.43 -8.97
CA PHE A 169 -10.67 -6.57 -8.41
C PHE A 169 -9.89 -7.62 -9.18
N VAL A 170 -8.73 -7.24 -9.70
CA VAL A 170 -7.76 -8.16 -10.30
C VAL A 170 -6.90 -8.75 -9.19
N ASN A 171 -6.93 -10.06 -9.04
CA ASN A 171 -6.29 -10.76 -7.93
C ASN A 171 -5.50 -12.00 -8.37
N ASP A 172 -5.26 -12.14 -9.66
CA ASP A 172 -4.35 -13.11 -10.25
C ASP A 172 -3.02 -12.40 -10.58
N PRO A 173 -1.88 -12.84 -10.03
CA PRO A 173 -0.58 -12.23 -10.27
C PRO A 173 -0.16 -12.20 -11.75
N GLU A 174 -0.50 -13.22 -12.53
CA GLU A 174 -0.17 -13.28 -13.96
C GLU A 174 -0.99 -12.24 -14.75
N GLU A 175 -2.29 -12.12 -14.44
CA GLU A 175 -3.15 -11.10 -15.03
C GLU A 175 -2.69 -9.69 -14.64
N LEU A 176 -2.29 -9.47 -13.38
CA LEU A 176 -1.72 -8.23 -12.90
C LEU A 176 -0.43 -7.89 -13.64
N ASP A 177 0.44 -8.88 -13.86
CA ASP A 177 1.66 -8.67 -14.63
C ASP A 177 1.36 -8.30 -16.08
N ALA A 178 0.44 -8.97 -16.71
CA ALA A 178 0.07 -8.68 -18.09
C ALA A 178 -0.58 -7.30 -18.27
N SER A 179 -1.44 -6.88 -17.32
CA SER A 179 -2.28 -5.67 -17.44
C SER A 179 -1.59 -4.36 -17.03
N LEU A 180 -0.65 -4.39 -16.08
CA LEU A 180 -0.14 -3.17 -15.45
C LEU A 180 0.97 -2.44 -16.21
N GLY A 181 1.48 -2.98 -17.32
CA GLY A 181 2.40 -2.29 -18.21
C GLY A 181 3.66 -1.69 -17.54
N LYS A 182 4.22 -0.64 -18.16
CA LYS A 182 5.38 0.11 -17.65
C LYS A 182 4.94 1.05 -16.52
N GLY A 183 5.58 1.01 -15.37
CA GLY A 183 5.31 1.90 -14.23
C GLY A 183 5.13 1.17 -12.90
N VAL A 184 5.16 -0.16 -12.96
CA VAL A 184 5.29 -1.07 -11.83
C VAL A 184 6.59 -1.85 -12.03
N GLU A 185 7.47 -1.84 -11.06
CA GLU A 185 8.77 -2.47 -11.13
C GLU A 185 8.71 -3.96 -10.79
N MET A 186 7.75 -4.36 -9.93
CA MET A 186 7.64 -5.75 -9.48
C MET A 186 6.20 -6.11 -9.16
N VAL A 187 5.81 -7.34 -9.46
CA VAL A 187 4.62 -8.01 -8.94
C VAL A 187 5.10 -9.14 -8.03
N ILE A 188 4.71 -9.10 -6.77
CA ILE A 188 4.93 -10.22 -5.84
C ILE A 188 3.77 -11.19 -6.04
N ASP A 189 4.11 -12.41 -6.43
CA ASP A 189 3.16 -13.51 -6.51
C ASP A 189 3.09 -14.22 -5.15
N GLY A 190 1.98 -14.12 -4.50
CA GLY A 190 1.61 -14.83 -3.26
C GLY A 190 0.36 -15.67 -3.47
N GLY A 191 0.07 -16.04 -4.72
CA GLY A 191 -1.10 -16.84 -5.12
C GLY A 191 -2.35 -15.99 -5.43
N ILE A 192 -3.37 -16.67 -5.93
CA ILE A 192 -4.65 -16.06 -6.30
C ILE A 192 -5.46 -15.72 -5.05
N LEU A 193 -5.99 -14.49 -4.98
CA LEU A 193 -6.80 -14.03 -3.86
C LEU A 193 -8.29 -13.93 -4.24
N LEU A 194 -9.17 -14.14 -3.25
CA LEU A 194 -10.59 -13.84 -3.42
C LEU A 194 -10.84 -12.32 -3.52
N PRO A 195 -11.70 -11.85 -4.45
CA PRO A 195 -11.89 -10.43 -4.73
C PRO A 195 -12.79 -9.70 -3.70
N VAL A 196 -12.56 -9.92 -2.41
CA VAL A 196 -13.34 -9.30 -1.33
C VAL A 196 -12.51 -8.20 -0.66
N PRO A 197 -12.90 -6.92 -0.78
CA PRO A 197 -12.18 -5.81 -0.19
C PRO A 197 -12.32 -5.76 1.34
N SER A 198 -11.52 -4.91 2.00
CA SER A 198 -11.61 -4.69 3.45
C SER A 198 -12.93 -4.05 3.88
N THR A 199 -13.38 -4.36 5.09
CA THR A 199 -14.39 -3.57 5.81
C THR A 199 -13.80 -2.23 6.20
N VAL A 200 -14.57 -1.12 6.02
CA VAL A 200 -14.08 0.25 6.24
C VAL A 200 -14.91 0.92 7.31
N VAL A 201 -14.25 1.39 8.36
CA VAL A 201 -14.86 2.10 9.49
C VAL A 201 -14.21 3.48 9.65
N ASP A 202 -15.03 4.52 9.73
CA ASP A 202 -14.57 5.87 10.06
C ASP A 202 -14.59 6.08 11.58
N LEU A 203 -13.42 6.33 12.13
CA LEU A 203 -13.18 6.63 13.54
C LEU A 203 -12.67 8.07 13.74
N SER A 204 -12.76 8.92 12.72
CA SER A 204 -12.31 10.31 12.78
C SER A 204 -13.35 11.24 13.45
N GLY A 205 -14.59 10.80 13.56
CA GLY A 205 -15.68 11.50 14.23
C GLY A 205 -15.86 11.06 15.69
N PRO A 206 -16.86 11.64 16.41
CA PRO A 206 -17.15 11.29 17.78
C PRO A 206 -17.69 9.86 17.93
N GLU A 207 -18.35 9.34 16.92
CA GLU A 207 -18.90 7.99 16.88
C GLU A 207 -18.36 7.22 15.67
N PRO A 208 -18.14 5.89 15.82
CA PRO A 208 -17.75 5.03 14.70
C PRO A 208 -18.84 4.98 13.63
N VAL A 209 -18.42 5.05 12.34
CA VAL A 209 -19.32 4.93 11.18
C VAL A 209 -18.84 3.83 10.26
N LEU A 210 -19.65 2.80 10.03
CA LEU A 210 -19.38 1.80 9.02
C LEU A 210 -19.62 2.39 7.63
N LEU A 211 -18.53 2.56 6.85
CA LEU A 211 -18.60 3.11 5.49
C LEU A 211 -18.74 2.05 4.42
N ARG A 212 -18.23 0.86 4.66
CA ARG A 212 -18.29 -0.29 3.75
C ARG A 212 -18.17 -1.58 4.53
N GLU A 213 -19.08 -2.50 4.30
CA GLU A 213 -18.93 -3.88 4.63
C GLU A 213 -18.05 -4.59 3.58
N GLY A 214 -17.15 -5.45 4.03
CA GLY A 214 -16.21 -6.20 3.20
C GLY A 214 -15.87 -7.53 3.84
N LYS A 215 -14.61 -7.99 3.70
CA LYS A 215 -14.16 -9.27 4.24
C LYS A 215 -14.12 -9.31 5.79
N GLY A 216 -13.93 -8.15 6.44
CA GLY A 216 -13.91 -8.08 7.91
C GLY A 216 -15.30 -8.22 8.48
N ASP A 217 -15.44 -9.09 9.48
CA ASP A 217 -16.69 -9.32 10.19
C ASP A 217 -17.14 -8.05 10.92
N VAL A 218 -18.36 -7.58 10.64
CA VAL A 218 -18.93 -6.37 11.24
C VAL A 218 -19.34 -6.64 12.68
N GLU A 219 -19.78 -7.84 13.03
CA GLU A 219 -20.17 -8.20 14.38
C GLU A 219 -18.97 -8.17 15.34
N ALA A 220 -17.79 -8.59 14.85
CA ALA A 220 -16.55 -8.54 15.64
C ALA A 220 -16.11 -7.11 16.00
N LEU A 221 -16.65 -6.09 15.33
CA LEU A 221 -16.33 -4.69 15.61
C LEU A 221 -17.05 -4.18 16.88
N GLU A 222 -18.20 -4.76 17.26
CA GLU A 222 -19.00 -4.31 18.42
C GLU A 222 -19.17 -2.78 18.47
N LEU A 223 -19.55 -2.19 17.32
CA LEU A 223 -19.63 -0.73 17.17
C LEU A 223 -20.90 -0.13 17.75
N PHE A 224 -21.91 -0.95 18.06
CA PHE A 224 -23.25 -0.53 18.46
C PHE A 224 -23.72 -1.25 19.71
#